data_99a077202bfc75881a480466bfffb179
#
_entry.id   99a077202bfc75881a480466bfffb179
#
_cell.length_a   1.000
_cell.length_b   1.000
_cell.length_c   1.000
_cell.angle_alpha   90.00
_cell.angle_beta   90.00
_cell.angle_gamma   90.00
#
_symmetry.space_group_name_H-M   'P 1'
#
loop_
_entity.id
_entity.type
_entity.pdbx_description
1 polymer ?
#
loop_
_entity_poly.entity_id
_entity_poly.type
_entity_poly.pdbx_seq_one_letter_code
_entity_poly.pdbx_strand_id
1 'polypeptide(L)'
;MILQRHFLVLALVIGALLVCSGCTQPSGTVTQSTEAIPAVTASPVPSTVATLSSQDYVLLETTMGNITIALDPDMPITSGNFEKLVKSEYYNGIIFHRVIPGFMIQGGDPTGTGMGGPGYTIPDEFTSHNHNAQGTVAMANAGPNTGGSQFFINLVNNTRLDPNYPVFGTVTSGMDVVDAIAKVPTDSNNRPLTNVTILHAVMI
;
A
#
# COMPACT_ATOMS: atom_id res chain seq x y z
N MET A 1 31.10 35.38 24.14
CA MET A 1 30.91 36.61 23.35
C MET A 1 30.08 36.18 22.13
N ILE A 2 28.75 36.25 22.30
CA ILE A 2 27.77 37.10 21.61
C ILE A 2 27.76 36.81 20.09
N LEU A 3 26.66 36.25 19.50
CA LEU A 3 25.48 37.01 19.13
C LEU A 3 24.28 36.13 18.75
N GLN A 4 23.20 36.30 19.49
CA GLN A 4 21.87 35.79 19.25
C GLN A 4 21.21 36.69 18.16
N ARG A 5 20.61 36.09 17.12
CA ARG A 5 19.75 36.83 16.17
C ARG A 5 18.38 36.16 16.12
N HIS A 6 17.47 36.80 16.83
CA HIS A 6 16.02 36.63 16.72
C HIS A 6 15.54 37.19 15.38
N PHE A 7 14.77 36.44 14.63
CA PHE A 7 13.90 36.97 13.58
C PHE A 7 12.45 36.77 13.99
N LEU A 8 11.86 37.89 14.39
CA LEU A 8 10.44 38.09 14.61
C LEU A 8 9.79 38.29 13.24
N VAL A 9 8.82 37.48 12.84
CA VAL A 9 7.96 37.75 11.68
C VAL A 9 6.54 37.96 12.15
N LEU A 10 6.12 39.18 11.92
CA LEU A 10 4.85 39.81 12.24
C LEU A 10 3.73 39.26 11.35
N ALA A 11 2.66 38.77 11.94
CA ALA A 11 1.42 38.39 11.27
C ALA A 11 0.59 39.62 10.91
N LEU A 12 0.20 39.75 9.65
CA LEU A 12 -0.76 40.75 9.20
C LEU A 12 -2.06 40.04 8.83
N VAL A 13 -3.09 40.26 9.67
CA VAL A 13 -4.46 39.87 9.42
C VAL A 13 -5.14 40.99 8.63
N ILE A 14 -5.64 40.72 7.46
CA ILE A 14 -6.57 41.60 6.75
C ILE A 14 -7.88 40.87 6.57
N GLY A 15 -8.88 41.29 7.31
CA GLY A 15 -10.28 40.91 7.14
C GLY A 15 -10.90 41.68 5.97
N ALA A 16 -11.69 40.99 5.19
CA ALA A 16 -12.67 41.61 4.29
C ALA A 16 -14.00 40.92 4.47
N LEU A 17 -14.91 41.63 5.15
CA LEU A 17 -16.35 41.36 5.14
C LEU A 17 -16.91 41.80 3.77
N LEU A 18 -17.61 40.91 3.07
CA LEU A 18 -18.57 41.30 2.02
C LEU A 18 -19.94 40.77 2.42
N VAL A 19 -20.79 41.70 2.80
CA VAL A 19 -22.25 41.52 2.94
C VAL A 19 -22.83 41.72 1.54
N CYS A 20 -23.61 40.79 1.05
CA CYS A 20 -24.48 41.02 -0.09
C CYS A 20 -25.89 40.53 0.19
N SER A 21 -26.74 41.54 0.16
CA SER A 21 -28.17 41.58 0.44
C SER A 21 -29.01 40.89 -0.64
N GLY A 22 -30.06 40.24 -0.21
CA GLY A 22 -31.36 40.02 -0.77
C GLY A 22 -31.56 39.89 -2.29
N CYS A 23 -32.19 38.76 -2.70
CA CYS A 23 -33.16 38.79 -3.82
C CYS A 23 -34.29 37.79 -3.52
N THR A 24 -35.49 38.36 -3.57
CA THR A 24 -36.81 37.78 -3.42
C THR A 24 -37.14 36.76 -4.49
N GLN A 25 -37.82 35.67 -4.06
CA GLN A 25 -38.49 34.71 -4.98
C GLN A 25 -39.71 35.30 -5.64
N PRO A 26 -40.03 34.86 -6.85
CA PRO A 26 -41.43 34.74 -7.28
C PRO A 26 -41.85 33.28 -7.37
N SER A 27 -42.97 32.98 -6.74
CA SER A 27 -43.74 31.74 -6.92
C SER A 27 -44.22 31.61 -8.36
N GLY A 28 -43.73 30.55 -9.02
CA GLY A 28 -44.32 30.12 -10.31
C GLY A 28 -44.82 28.69 -10.18
N THR A 29 -46.13 28.54 -10.18
CA THR A 29 -46.83 27.26 -10.31
C THR A 29 -46.54 26.69 -11.69
N VAL A 30 -45.85 25.54 -11.77
CA VAL A 30 -45.69 24.80 -13.03
C VAL A 30 -46.38 23.45 -12.91
N THR A 31 -47.34 23.27 -13.74
CA THR A 31 -48.17 22.11 -14.04
C THR A 31 -47.30 20.88 -14.30
N GLN A 32 -47.58 19.77 -13.61
CA GLN A 32 -47.03 18.44 -13.87
C GLN A 32 -47.44 17.98 -15.27
N SER A 33 -46.47 17.83 -16.17
CA SER A 33 -46.61 17.00 -17.34
C SER A 33 -45.91 15.69 -17.08
N THR A 34 -46.72 14.64 -16.98
CA THR A 34 -46.23 13.25 -16.80
C THR A 34 -45.78 12.74 -18.15
N GLU A 35 -44.50 12.83 -18.42
CA GLU A 35 -43.88 12.16 -19.56
C GLU A 35 -43.15 10.92 -19.09
N ALA A 36 -43.60 9.76 -19.54
CA ALA A 36 -43.06 8.45 -19.22
C ALA A 36 -41.65 8.32 -19.81
N ILE A 37 -40.64 8.24 -18.96
CA ILE A 37 -39.27 7.90 -19.34
C ILE A 37 -39.21 6.39 -19.60
N PRO A 38 -38.76 5.93 -20.80
CA PRO A 38 -38.58 4.51 -21.03
C PRO A 38 -37.50 3.95 -20.10
N ALA A 39 -37.84 2.85 -19.45
CA ALA A 39 -36.92 2.08 -18.61
C ALA A 39 -35.68 1.67 -19.41
N VAL A 40 -34.54 2.30 -19.16
CA VAL A 40 -33.26 1.83 -19.64
C VAL A 40 -32.93 0.58 -18.83
N THR A 41 -33.08 -0.57 -19.47
CA THR A 41 -32.64 -1.85 -18.96
C THR A 41 -31.14 -1.77 -18.80
N ALA A 42 -30.67 -1.57 -17.57
CA ALA A 42 -29.26 -1.69 -17.22
C ALA A 42 -28.86 -3.16 -17.43
N SER A 43 -28.12 -3.43 -18.49
CA SER A 43 -27.42 -4.69 -18.65
C SER A 43 -26.49 -4.86 -17.44
N PRO A 44 -26.51 -6.03 -16.76
CA PRO A 44 -25.54 -6.28 -15.70
C PRO A 44 -24.15 -6.28 -16.30
N VAL A 45 -23.33 -5.33 -15.90
CA VAL A 45 -21.89 -5.37 -16.12
C VAL A 45 -21.41 -6.66 -15.43
N PRO A 46 -20.77 -7.59 -16.13
CA PRO A 46 -20.21 -8.75 -15.44
C PRO A 46 -19.08 -8.24 -14.54
N SER A 47 -19.37 -8.10 -13.25
CA SER A 47 -18.35 -8.04 -12.21
C SER A 47 -17.68 -9.41 -12.19
N THR A 48 -16.67 -9.57 -13.03
CA THR A 48 -15.75 -10.69 -12.89
C THR A 48 -14.88 -10.37 -11.66
N VAL A 49 -15.44 -10.59 -10.48
CA VAL A 49 -14.66 -10.80 -9.28
C VAL A 49 -13.84 -12.04 -9.59
N ALA A 50 -12.54 -11.88 -9.85
CA ALA A 50 -11.63 -13.01 -9.92
C ALA A 50 -11.72 -13.69 -8.55
N THR A 51 -12.46 -14.78 -8.50
CA THR A 51 -12.51 -15.64 -7.32
C THR A 51 -11.12 -16.24 -7.22
N LEU A 52 -10.31 -15.79 -6.25
CA LEU A 52 -9.08 -16.49 -5.86
C LEU A 52 -9.53 -17.87 -5.39
N SER A 53 -9.53 -18.84 -6.28
CA SER A 53 -9.89 -20.22 -5.99
C SER A 53 -8.60 -20.99 -5.76
N SER A 54 -8.46 -21.57 -4.60
CA SER A 54 -7.28 -22.22 -4.07
C SER A 54 -6.17 -21.24 -3.65
N GLN A 55 -5.51 -21.53 -2.55
CA GLN A 55 -4.39 -20.80 -1.98
C GLN A 55 -3.33 -20.50 -3.05
N ASP A 56 -3.18 -19.25 -3.46
CA ASP A 56 -2.17 -18.83 -4.42
C ASP A 56 -0.84 -18.58 -3.71
N TYR A 57 0.24 -19.04 -4.32
CA TYR A 57 1.58 -18.89 -3.77
C TYR A 57 2.47 -18.07 -4.70
N VAL A 58 3.34 -17.27 -4.11
CA VAL A 58 4.39 -16.53 -4.80
C VAL A 58 5.74 -17.00 -4.30
N LEU A 59 6.63 -17.34 -5.22
CA LEU A 59 8.05 -17.57 -4.94
C LEU A 59 8.83 -16.31 -5.27
N LEU A 60 9.54 -15.77 -4.27
CA LEU A 60 10.56 -14.74 -4.45
C LEU A 60 11.93 -15.44 -4.45
N GLU A 61 12.58 -15.49 -5.60
CA GLU A 61 13.98 -15.92 -5.73
C GLU A 61 14.86 -14.71 -5.45
N THR A 62 15.65 -14.76 -4.39
CA THR A 62 16.50 -13.62 -4.00
C THR A 62 17.99 -13.99 -4.10
N THR A 63 18.85 -12.98 -4.07
CA THR A 63 20.31 -13.19 -3.98
C THR A 63 20.75 -13.91 -2.70
N MET A 64 19.86 -14.10 -1.73
CA MET A 64 20.16 -14.78 -0.46
C MET A 64 19.38 -16.09 -0.26
N GLY A 65 18.54 -16.48 -1.23
CA GLY A 65 17.71 -17.68 -1.19
C GLY A 65 16.25 -17.41 -1.53
N ASN A 66 15.44 -18.43 -1.40
CA ASN A 66 14.05 -18.44 -1.83
C ASN A 66 13.11 -18.16 -0.64
N ILE A 67 12.07 -17.36 -0.90
CA ILE A 67 11.00 -17.07 0.07
C ILE A 67 9.67 -17.38 -0.61
N THR A 68 8.88 -18.27 -0.02
CA THR A 68 7.53 -18.59 -0.52
C THR A 68 6.47 -17.91 0.33
N ILE A 69 5.56 -17.20 -0.32
CA ILE A 69 4.46 -16.44 0.29
C ILE A 69 3.14 -17.08 -0.14
N ALA A 70 2.30 -17.48 0.81
CA ALA A 70 0.91 -17.78 0.58
C ALA A 70 0.11 -16.47 0.60
N LEU A 71 -0.64 -16.18 -0.46
CA LEU A 71 -1.48 -14.99 -0.54
C LEU A 71 -2.79 -15.22 0.23
N ASP A 72 -3.31 -14.19 0.88
CA ASP A 72 -4.57 -14.26 1.60
C ASP A 72 -5.74 -14.12 0.61
N PRO A 73 -6.59 -15.16 0.44
CA PRO A 73 -7.72 -15.11 -0.47
C PRO A 73 -8.83 -14.14 -0.03
N ASP A 74 -8.87 -13.78 1.25
CA ASP A 74 -9.83 -12.81 1.79
C ASP A 74 -9.42 -11.35 1.55
N MET A 75 -8.27 -11.15 0.88
CA MET A 75 -7.70 -9.84 0.54
C MET A 75 -7.62 -9.63 -0.99
N PRO A 76 -8.75 -9.75 -1.74
CA PRO A 76 -8.74 -9.76 -3.20
C PRO A 76 -8.16 -8.49 -3.85
N ILE A 77 -8.27 -7.34 -3.20
CA ILE A 77 -7.69 -6.08 -3.73
C ILE A 77 -6.16 -6.11 -3.55
N THR A 78 -5.69 -6.39 -2.33
CA THR A 78 -4.28 -6.28 -1.97
C THR A 78 -3.47 -7.47 -2.51
N SER A 79 -3.94 -8.70 -2.27
CA SER A 79 -3.35 -9.93 -2.83
C SER A 79 -3.40 -9.94 -4.35
N GLY A 80 -4.56 -9.58 -4.94
CA GLY A 80 -4.71 -9.53 -6.40
C GLY A 80 -3.83 -8.46 -7.06
N ASN A 81 -3.59 -7.33 -6.40
CA ASN A 81 -2.63 -6.34 -6.88
C ASN A 81 -1.20 -6.89 -6.85
N PHE A 82 -0.80 -7.55 -5.75
CA PHE A 82 0.52 -8.16 -5.63
C PHE A 82 0.73 -9.26 -6.69
N GLU A 83 -0.25 -10.16 -6.85
CA GLU A 83 -0.27 -11.17 -7.90
C GLU A 83 -0.13 -10.58 -9.30
N LYS A 84 -0.90 -9.54 -9.63
CA LYS A 84 -0.80 -8.84 -10.92
C LYS A 84 0.60 -8.29 -11.17
N LEU A 85 1.23 -7.69 -10.17
CA LEU A 85 2.58 -7.17 -10.26
C LEU A 85 3.61 -8.29 -10.41
N VAL A 86 3.44 -9.43 -9.72
CA VAL A 86 4.27 -10.64 -9.90
C VAL A 86 4.15 -11.15 -11.33
N LYS A 87 2.93 -11.33 -11.84
CA LYS A 87 2.68 -11.80 -13.22
C LYS A 87 3.23 -10.89 -14.30
N SER A 88 3.38 -9.60 -14.01
CA SER A 88 4.00 -8.62 -14.91
C SER A 88 5.52 -8.50 -14.73
N GLU A 89 6.14 -9.39 -13.96
CA GLU A 89 7.57 -9.38 -13.64
C GLU A 89 8.07 -8.08 -12.97
N TYR A 90 7.13 -7.29 -12.41
CA TYR A 90 7.41 -5.98 -11.84
C TYR A 90 8.48 -6.02 -10.74
N TYR A 91 8.51 -7.08 -9.93
CA TYR A 91 9.43 -7.21 -8.81
C TYR A 91 10.83 -7.69 -9.20
N ASN A 92 11.05 -8.14 -10.44
CA ASN A 92 12.34 -8.63 -10.88
C ASN A 92 13.39 -7.49 -10.87
N GLY A 93 14.51 -7.73 -10.21
CA GLY A 93 15.57 -6.74 -10.03
C GLY A 93 15.36 -5.74 -8.88
N ILE A 94 14.19 -5.75 -8.22
CA ILE A 94 13.91 -4.86 -7.09
C ILE A 94 14.62 -5.34 -5.83
N ILE A 95 15.11 -4.39 -5.03
CA ILE A 95 15.86 -4.66 -3.80
C ILE A 95 14.98 -4.56 -2.55
N PHE A 96 15.42 -5.21 -1.48
CA PHE A 96 15.00 -4.86 -0.13
C PHE A 96 15.75 -3.59 0.29
N HIS A 97 15.11 -2.44 0.12
CA HIS A 97 15.74 -1.13 0.31
C HIS A 97 15.80 -0.67 1.78
N ARG A 98 15.06 -1.34 2.67
CA ARG A 98 15.02 -1.04 4.10
C ARG A 98 14.95 -2.32 4.93
N VAL A 99 15.93 -2.51 5.81
CA VAL A 99 16.07 -3.70 6.65
C VAL A 99 16.32 -3.24 8.10
N ILE A 100 15.40 -3.59 9.00
CA ILE A 100 15.50 -3.25 10.42
C ILE A 100 15.41 -4.53 11.24
N PRO A 101 16.52 -5.02 11.80
CA PRO A 101 16.53 -6.20 12.67
C PRO A 101 15.52 -6.07 13.82
N GLY A 102 14.78 -7.15 14.10
CA GLY A 102 13.77 -7.16 15.16
C GLY A 102 12.51 -6.32 14.83
N PHE A 103 12.34 -5.93 13.56
CA PHE A 103 11.14 -5.24 13.09
C PHE A 103 10.63 -5.83 11.77
N MET A 104 11.23 -5.49 10.63
CA MET A 104 10.78 -5.93 9.31
C MET A 104 11.87 -5.79 8.25
N ILE A 105 11.68 -6.45 7.10
CA ILE A 105 12.40 -6.17 5.85
C ILE A 105 11.40 -5.64 4.82
N GLN A 106 11.74 -4.55 4.10
CA GLN A 106 10.83 -3.86 3.17
C GLN A 106 11.45 -3.77 1.77
N GLY A 107 10.65 -4.11 0.76
CA GLY A 107 10.99 -4.07 -0.64
C GLY A 107 9.84 -3.56 -1.50
N GLY A 108 9.92 -3.83 -2.83
CA GLY A 108 8.82 -3.53 -3.76
C GLY A 108 8.85 -2.12 -4.35
N ASP A 109 9.89 -1.33 -4.07
CA ASP A 109 10.11 -0.01 -4.70
C ASP A 109 11.06 -0.17 -5.90
N PRO A 110 10.62 0.11 -7.14
CA PRO A 110 11.45 -0.01 -8.33
C PRO A 110 12.62 0.97 -8.35
N THR A 111 12.54 2.08 -7.60
CA THR A 111 13.62 3.05 -7.50
C THR A 111 14.59 2.74 -6.36
N GLY A 112 14.20 1.88 -5.43
CA GLY A 112 14.97 1.51 -4.24
C GLY A 112 15.20 2.67 -3.26
N THR A 113 14.44 3.75 -3.35
CA THR A 113 14.57 4.96 -2.49
C THR A 113 13.59 4.98 -1.32
N GLY A 114 12.59 4.09 -1.34
CA GLY A 114 11.45 4.09 -0.42
C GLY A 114 10.29 4.99 -0.88
N MET A 115 10.44 5.70 -2.01
CA MET A 115 9.45 6.67 -2.52
C MET A 115 8.78 6.23 -3.82
N GLY A 116 9.28 5.17 -4.47
CA GLY A 116 8.76 4.67 -5.73
C GLY A 116 7.56 3.74 -5.56
N GLY A 117 6.88 3.47 -6.69
CA GLY A 117 5.71 2.60 -6.74
C GLY A 117 5.27 2.33 -8.17
N PRO A 118 4.13 1.65 -8.36
CA PRO A 118 3.69 1.17 -9.68
C PRO A 118 3.02 2.25 -10.54
N GLY A 119 2.99 3.51 -10.09
CA GLY A 119 2.33 4.61 -10.78
C GLY A 119 0.83 4.74 -10.45
N TYR A 120 0.32 3.96 -9.52
CA TYR A 120 -1.05 4.03 -9.00
C TYR A 120 -1.08 3.61 -7.53
N THR A 121 -2.20 3.83 -6.86
CA THR A 121 -2.47 3.34 -5.50
C THR A 121 -3.70 2.45 -5.48
N ILE A 122 -3.81 1.63 -4.43
CA ILE A 122 -4.97 0.80 -4.14
C ILE A 122 -5.62 1.24 -2.83
N PRO A 123 -6.95 1.05 -2.68
CA PRO A 123 -7.60 1.26 -1.39
C PRO A 123 -7.08 0.24 -0.35
N ASP A 124 -7.08 0.67 0.91
CA ASP A 124 -6.77 -0.22 2.01
C ASP A 124 -7.87 -1.28 2.16
N GLU A 125 -7.46 -2.49 2.48
CA GLU A 125 -8.33 -3.62 2.68
C GLU A 125 -7.95 -4.31 3.99
N PHE A 126 -8.90 -4.44 4.91
CA PHE A 126 -8.67 -5.06 6.22
C PHE A 126 -9.68 -6.15 6.48
N THR A 127 -9.18 -7.31 6.87
CA THR A 127 -10.02 -8.42 7.36
C THR A 127 -10.12 -8.40 8.88
N SER A 128 -11.04 -9.19 9.45
CA SER A 128 -11.15 -9.37 10.89
C SER A 128 -9.94 -10.07 11.52
N HIS A 129 -9.11 -10.71 10.71
CA HIS A 129 -7.88 -11.40 11.12
C HIS A 129 -6.60 -10.64 10.71
N ASN A 130 -6.73 -9.36 10.33
CA ASN A 130 -5.56 -8.53 10.03
C ASN A 130 -4.63 -8.45 11.23
N HIS A 131 -3.49 -9.12 11.16
CA HIS A 131 -2.55 -9.19 12.26
C HIS A 131 -1.11 -9.24 11.75
N ASN A 132 -0.34 -8.21 12.06
CA ASN A 132 1.06 -8.09 11.69
C ASN A 132 1.95 -8.96 12.61
N ALA A 133 1.71 -10.28 12.58
CA ALA A 133 2.50 -11.27 13.29
C ALA A 133 3.84 -11.54 12.57
N GLN A 134 4.76 -12.22 13.26
CA GLN A 134 5.99 -12.71 12.63
C GLN A 134 5.68 -13.58 11.41
N GLY A 135 6.39 -13.35 10.31
CA GLY A 135 6.26 -14.07 9.05
C GLY A 135 5.12 -13.58 8.16
N THR A 136 4.29 -12.63 8.60
CA THR A 136 3.26 -12.05 7.72
C THR A 136 3.84 -11.02 6.77
N VAL A 137 3.18 -10.88 5.62
CA VAL A 137 3.51 -9.91 4.55
C VAL A 137 2.42 -8.86 4.49
N ALA A 138 2.80 -7.60 4.66
CA ALA A 138 1.86 -6.49 4.69
C ALA A 138 2.19 -5.42 3.65
N MET A 139 1.15 -4.72 3.17
CA MET A 139 1.30 -3.61 2.23
C MET A 139 1.83 -2.39 2.95
N ALA A 140 2.95 -1.85 2.45
CA ALA A 140 3.46 -0.57 2.91
C ALA A 140 2.68 0.58 2.28
N ASN A 141 2.48 1.66 3.04
CA ASN A 141 1.77 2.84 2.59
C ASN A 141 2.34 4.12 3.20
N ALA A 142 1.92 5.27 2.69
CA ALA A 142 2.23 6.61 3.18
C ALA A 142 1.00 7.30 3.83
N GLY A 143 0.05 6.52 4.28
CA GLY A 143 -1.23 6.92 4.85
C GLY A 143 -2.38 6.13 4.22
N PRO A 144 -3.63 6.38 4.61
CA PRO A 144 -4.79 5.63 4.13
C PRO A 144 -4.91 5.62 2.60
N ASN A 145 -5.18 4.45 2.00
CA ASN A 145 -5.42 4.26 0.56
C ASN A 145 -4.23 4.67 -0.33
N THR A 146 -3.00 4.54 0.16
CA THR A 146 -1.79 4.83 -0.60
C THR A 146 -0.90 3.60 -0.84
N GLY A 147 -1.39 2.41 -0.55
CA GLY A 147 -0.75 1.16 -0.91
C GLY A 147 -0.50 1.08 -2.43
N GLY A 148 0.58 0.43 -2.83
CA GLY A 148 0.95 0.30 -4.25
C GLY A 148 1.70 -1.00 -4.53
N SER A 149 3.02 -0.94 -4.63
CA SER A 149 3.87 -2.12 -4.82
C SER A 149 4.78 -2.43 -3.65
N GLN A 150 5.00 -1.47 -2.74
CA GLN A 150 5.89 -1.69 -1.61
C GLN A 150 5.23 -2.61 -0.57
N PHE A 151 5.99 -3.56 -0.08
CA PHE A 151 5.56 -4.52 0.94
C PHE A 151 6.67 -4.72 1.97
N PHE A 152 6.29 -5.24 3.14
CA PHE A 152 7.27 -5.67 4.13
C PHE A 152 6.91 -7.04 4.72
N ILE A 153 7.95 -7.75 5.18
CA ILE A 153 7.83 -9.02 5.89
C ILE A 153 8.15 -8.77 7.36
N ASN A 154 7.23 -9.13 8.23
CA ASN A 154 7.37 -8.94 9.67
C ASN A 154 8.37 -9.96 10.27
N LEU A 155 9.38 -9.47 11.00
CA LEU A 155 10.37 -10.31 11.70
C LEU A 155 9.93 -10.69 13.11
N VAL A 156 8.98 -9.95 13.66
CA VAL A 156 8.39 -10.14 15.00
C VAL A 156 6.91 -9.77 14.97
N ASN A 157 6.20 -9.99 16.07
CA ASN A 157 4.81 -9.53 16.21
C ASN A 157 4.77 -7.99 16.34
N ASN A 158 4.31 -7.32 15.29
CA ASN A 158 4.21 -5.88 15.16
C ASN A 158 2.76 -5.39 15.26
N THR A 159 2.00 -5.85 16.25
CA THR A 159 0.53 -5.62 16.40
C THR A 159 0.11 -4.15 16.39
N ARG A 160 1.03 -3.25 16.72
CA ARG A 160 0.80 -1.80 16.60
C ARG A 160 0.55 -1.34 15.16
N LEU A 161 0.90 -2.16 14.16
CA LEU A 161 0.72 -1.87 12.74
C LEU A 161 -0.67 -2.29 12.23
N ASP A 162 -1.39 -3.14 12.96
CA ASP A 162 -2.67 -3.73 12.53
C ASP A 162 -3.72 -2.69 12.08
N PRO A 163 -3.85 -1.52 12.70
CA PRO A 163 -4.85 -0.55 12.27
C PRO A 163 -4.56 0.14 10.93
N ASN A 164 -3.31 0.07 10.43
CA ASN A 164 -2.87 0.92 9.32
C ASN A 164 -2.21 0.15 8.17
N TYR A 165 -1.81 -1.10 8.38
CA TYR A 165 -1.06 -1.88 7.39
C TYR A 165 -1.76 -3.20 7.12
N PRO A 166 -2.41 -3.34 5.96
CA PRO A 166 -3.13 -4.56 5.60
C PRO A 166 -2.18 -5.72 5.34
N VAL A 167 -2.40 -6.81 6.04
CA VAL A 167 -1.70 -8.09 5.86
C VAL A 167 -2.39 -8.83 4.72
N PHE A 168 -1.64 -9.19 3.68
CA PHE A 168 -2.17 -9.85 2.49
C PHE A 168 -1.52 -11.20 2.18
N GLY A 169 -0.62 -11.67 3.04
CA GLY A 169 0.03 -12.96 2.85
C GLY A 169 0.88 -13.38 4.04
N THR A 170 1.40 -14.61 3.96
CA THR A 170 2.24 -15.19 4.99
C THR A 170 3.38 -15.99 4.36
N VAL A 171 4.59 -15.86 4.89
CA VAL A 171 5.76 -16.67 4.48
C VAL A 171 5.54 -18.09 4.96
N THR A 172 5.46 -19.03 4.03
CA THR A 172 5.28 -20.46 4.30
C THR A 172 6.58 -21.25 4.22
N SER A 173 7.59 -20.69 3.53
CA SER A 173 8.94 -21.25 3.45
C SER A 173 9.96 -20.15 3.26
N GLY A 174 11.18 -20.33 3.80
CA GLY A 174 12.26 -19.37 3.65
C GLY A 174 12.30 -18.28 4.75
N MET A 175 11.70 -18.49 5.93
CA MET A 175 11.87 -17.57 7.06
C MET A 175 13.32 -17.49 7.53
N ASP A 176 14.12 -18.54 7.38
CA ASP A 176 15.55 -18.53 7.61
C ASP A 176 16.31 -17.58 6.64
N VAL A 177 15.83 -17.50 5.39
CA VAL A 177 16.33 -16.52 4.40
C VAL A 177 15.94 -15.10 4.82
N VAL A 178 14.69 -14.88 5.23
CA VAL A 178 14.20 -13.58 5.76
C VAL A 178 15.04 -13.15 6.96
N ASP A 179 15.32 -14.07 7.89
CA ASP A 179 16.15 -13.81 9.07
C ASP A 179 17.64 -13.55 8.71
N ALA A 180 18.13 -14.18 7.63
CA ALA A 180 19.47 -13.91 7.11
C ALA A 180 19.55 -12.50 6.49
N ILE A 181 18.54 -12.10 5.71
CA ILE A 181 18.41 -10.75 5.16
C ILE A 181 18.37 -9.71 6.30
N ALA A 182 17.64 -10.00 7.37
CA ALA A 182 17.52 -9.11 8.52
C ALA A 182 18.85 -8.82 9.24
N LYS A 183 19.89 -9.62 8.98
CA LYS A 183 21.21 -9.51 9.63
C LYS A 183 22.28 -8.88 8.74
N VAL A 184 21.96 -8.51 7.51
CA VAL A 184 22.95 -7.88 6.62
C VAL A 184 23.37 -6.51 7.18
N PRO A 185 24.63 -6.09 6.97
CA PRO A 185 25.07 -4.75 7.33
C PRO A 185 24.27 -3.69 6.58
N THR A 186 23.84 -2.64 7.30
CA THR A 186 23.06 -1.53 6.74
C THR A 186 23.75 -0.19 7.03
N ASP A 187 23.38 0.82 6.25
CA ASP A 187 23.75 2.21 6.49
C ASP A 187 22.87 2.86 7.60
N SER A 188 23.10 4.14 7.85
CA SER A 188 22.32 4.92 8.84
C SER A 188 20.83 5.06 8.50
N ASN A 189 20.43 4.79 7.25
CA ASN A 189 19.05 4.81 6.78
C ASN A 189 18.42 3.41 6.75
N ASN A 190 19.09 2.41 7.35
CA ASN A 190 18.69 1.00 7.33
C ASN A 190 18.69 0.36 5.93
N ARG A 191 19.42 0.92 4.98
CA ARG A 191 19.59 0.34 3.65
C ARG A 191 20.74 -0.67 3.68
N PRO A 192 20.59 -1.89 3.16
CA PRO A 192 21.69 -2.85 3.04
C PRO A 192 22.89 -2.27 2.28
N LEU A 193 24.10 -2.42 2.83
CA LEU A 193 25.34 -1.97 2.17
C LEU A 193 25.62 -2.76 0.88
N THR A 194 25.21 -4.02 0.84
CA THR A 194 25.17 -4.84 -0.38
C THR A 194 23.72 -5.12 -0.69
N ASN A 195 23.28 -4.80 -1.90
CA ASN A 195 21.89 -4.98 -2.29
C ASN A 195 21.46 -6.44 -2.15
N VAL A 196 20.36 -6.67 -1.44
CA VAL A 196 19.62 -7.92 -1.48
C VAL A 196 18.51 -7.75 -2.52
N THR A 197 18.61 -8.50 -3.61
CA THR A 197 17.76 -8.31 -4.80
C THR A 197 16.81 -9.49 -4.97
N ILE A 198 15.56 -9.20 -5.32
CA ILE A 198 14.60 -10.18 -5.85
C ILE A 198 15.01 -10.43 -7.31
N LEU A 199 15.56 -11.58 -7.58
CA LEU A 199 15.99 -11.96 -8.95
C LEU A 199 14.77 -12.23 -9.81
N HIS A 200 13.85 -13.04 -9.29
CA HIS A 200 12.57 -13.34 -9.91
C HIS A 200 11.46 -13.44 -8.86
N ALA A 201 10.28 -12.99 -9.23
CA ALA A 201 9.04 -13.22 -8.48
C ALA A 201 8.07 -13.96 -9.41
N VAL A 202 7.62 -15.15 -9.01
CA VAL A 202 6.77 -16.01 -9.85
C VAL A 202 5.62 -16.60 -9.05
N MET A 203 4.48 -16.80 -9.72
CA MET A 203 3.36 -17.60 -9.17
C MET A 203 3.71 -19.08 -9.26
N ILE A 204 3.38 -19.85 -8.21
CA ILE A 204 3.62 -21.31 -8.13
C ILE A 204 2.40 -22.04 -7.62
#